data_578df92a09b56295dcd0a32d4ee4b481
#
_entry.id   578df92a09b56295dcd0a32d4ee4b481
#
_cell.length_a   1.000
_cell.length_b   1.000
_cell.length_c   1.000
_cell.angle_alpha   90.00
_cell.angle_beta   90.00
_cell.angle_gamma   90.00
#
_symmetry.space_group_name_H-M   'P 1'
#
loop_
_entity.id
_entity.type
_entity.pdbx_description
1 polymer ?
#
loop_
_entity_poly.entity_id
_entity_poly.type
_entity_poly.pdbx_seq_one_letter_code
_entity_poly.pdbx_strand_id
1 'polypeptide(L)'
;MANNTDPKPLSLYDKFIMEQGLEVHNKAQMLFPDGVLITGDNLTAYNKTKQLLNNPAVSTLFESTFLIHKGIAKADILLRKPSGWHLMEIKSGFDPKDEYLEDLAYTTMVCLQAGLPLQPARKLPISKMGLQDKVQGW
;
A
#
# COMPACT_ATOMS: atom_id res chain seq x y z
N MET A 1 -24.31 23.71 -22.07
CA MET A 1 -24.67 22.38 -21.53
C MET A 1 -23.86 22.14 -20.30
N ALA A 2 -24.51 21.98 -19.16
CA ALA A 2 -23.81 21.60 -17.94
C ALA A 2 -23.36 20.14 -18.07
N ASN A 3 -22.07 19.91 -18.08
CA ASN A 3 -21.54 18.57 -17.89
C ASN A 3 -21.90 18.16 -16.47
N ASN A 4 -22.79 17.18 -16.35
CA ASN A 4 -23.11 16.63 -15.06
C ASN A 4 -21.86 15.90 -14.55
N THR A 5 -21.11 16.54 -13.66
CA THR A 5 -19.88 15.99 -13.07
C THR A 5 -20.17 15.22 -11.78
N ASP A 6 -21.45 15.04 -11.44
CA ASP A 6 -21.80 14.24 -10.27
C ASP A 6 -21.35 12.80 -10.47
N PRO A 7 -20.59 12.24 -9.53
CA PRO A 7 -20.16 10.85 -9.62
C PRO A 7 -21.40 9.95 -9.59
N LYS A 8 -21.42 8.91 -10.45
CA LYS A 8 -22.48 7.92 -10.39
C LYS A 8 -22.52 7.27 -9.01
N PRO A 9 -23.73 7.03 -8.47
CA PRO A 9 -23.83 6.31 -7.20
C PRO A 9 -23.21 4.92 -7.35
N LEU A 10 -22.47 4.49 -6.34
CA LEU A 10 -21.86 3.18 -6.31
C LEU A 10 -22.92 2.08 -6.28
N SER A 11 -22.69 1.01 -7.04
CA SER A 11 -23.54 -0.18 -6.96
C SER A 11 -23.36 -0.88 -5.61
N LEU A 12 -24.28 -1.78 -5.26
CA LEU A 12 -24.12 -2.62 -4.06
C LEU A 12 -22.87 -3.47 -4.13
N TYR A 13 -22.54 -3.95 -5.32
CA TYR A 13 -21.30 -4.72 -5.54
C TYR A 13 -20.06 -3.88 -5.30
N ASP A 14 -20.04 -2.66 -5.83
CA ASP A 14 -18.90 -1.75 -5.62
C ASP A 14 -18.71 -1.42 -4.14
N LYS A 15 -19.80 -1.15 -3.42
CA LYS A 15 -19.75 -0.90 -1.98
C LYS A 15 -19.22 -2.10 -1.22
N PHE A 16 -19.66 -3.31 -1.58
CA PHE A 16 -19.18 -4.54 -0.97
C PHE A 16 -17.68 -4.73 -1.16
N ILE A 17 -17.18 -4.52 -2.38
CA ILE A 17 -15.74 -4.63 -2.69
C ILE A 17 -14.94 -3.58 -1.92
N MET A 18 -15.44 -2.35 -1.84
CA MET A 18 -14.78 -1.28 -1.08
C MET A 18 -14.73 -1.59 0.42
N GLU A 19 -15.82 -2.10 0.98
CA GLU A 19 -15.87 -2.49 2.39
C GLU A 19 -14.90 -3.62 2.70
N GLN A 20 -14.83 -4.62 1.84
CA GLN A 20 -13.87 -5.70 1.98
C GLN A 20 -12.43 -5.21 1.89
N GLY A 21 -12.15 -4.33 0.94
CA GLY A 21 -10.83 -3.72 0.79
C GLY A 21 -10.43 -2.94 2.05
N LEU A 22 -11.34 -2.15 2.60
CA LEU A 22 -11.10 -1.38 3.82
C LEU A 22 -10.87 -2.29 5.03
N GLU A 23 -11.68 -3.32 5.18
CA GLU A 23 -11.52 -4.31 6.27
C GLU A 23 -10.15 -4.97 6.23
N VAL A 24 -9.70 -5.32 5.05
CA VAL A 24 -8.40 -5.94 4.84
C VAL A 24 -7.25 -5.01 5.20
N HIS A 25 -7.31 -3.75 4.76
CA HIS A 25 -6.30 -2.76 5.11
C HIS A 25 -6.29 -2.52 6.63
N ASN A 26 -7.46 -2.45 7.27
CA ASN A 26 -7.55 -2.31 8.72
C ASN A 26 -6.92 -3.50 9.45
N LYS A 27 -7.19 -4.72 8.99
CA LYS A 27 -6.58 -5.92 9.59
C LYS A 27 -5.07 -5.95 9.40
N ALA A 28 -4.58 -5.57 8.23
CA ALA A 28 -3.14 -5.47 7.99
C ALA A 28 -2.49 -4.47 8.94
N GLN A 29 -3.13 -3.33 9.20
CA GLN A 29 -2.64 -2.33 10.15
C GLN A 29 -2.59 -2.88 11.59
N MET A 30 -3.50 -3.77 11.95
CA MET A 30 -3.49 -4.40 13.28
C MET A 30 -2.28 -5.32 13.51
N LEU A 31 -1.67 -5.83 12.44
CA LEU A 31 -0.45 -6.65 12.54
C LEU A 31 0.79 -5.83 12.90
N PHE A 32 0.76 -4.53 12.63
CA PHE A 32 1.87 -3.63 12.88
C PHE A 32 1.34 -2.43 13.67
N PRO A 33 1.04 -2.62 14.97
CA PRO A 33 0.38 -1.58 15.76
C PRO A 33 1.17 -0.29 15.90
N ASP A 34 2.50 -0.35 15.72
CA ASP A 34 3.37 0.82 15.75
C ASP A 34 3.53 1.49 14.37
N GLY A 35 2.83 0.97 13.36
CA GLY A 35 2.88 1.51 12.01
C GLY A 35 2.18 2.87 11.91
N VAL A 36 2.66 3.70 11.00
CA VAL A 36 2.12 5.03 10.74
C VAL A 36 1.33 5.02 9.44
N LEU A 37 0.06 5.37 9.52
CA LEU A 37 -0.81 5.53 8.35
C LEU A 37 -0.61 6.92 7.74
N ILE A 38 -0.28 6.96 6.46
CA ILE A 38 -0.12 8.19 5.72
C ILE A 38 -1.43 8.52 5.03
N THR A 39 -1.91 9.75 5.23
CA THR A 39 -3.16 10.26 4.69
C THR A 39 -2.95 11.62 4.01
N GLY A 40 -3.96 12.08 3.31
CA GLY A 40 -3.96 13.37 2.64
C GLY A 40 -3.91 13.24 1.12
N ASP A 41 -3.86 14.39 0.44
CA ASP A 41 -3.68 14.40 -1.01
C ASP A 41 -2.28 13.87 -1.40
N ASN A 42 -2.07 13.66 -2.69
CA ASN A 42 -0.85 13.00 -3.17
C ASN A 42 0.43 13.76 -2.79
N LEU A 43 0.42 15.08 -2.88
CA LEU A 43 1.60 15.87 -2.54
C LEU A 43 1.87 15.88 -1.03
N THR A 44 0.84 16.07 -0.23
CA THR A 44 0.93 16.02 1.23
C THR A 44 1.40 14.65 1.70
N ALA A 45 0.80 13.59 1.17
CA ALA A 45 1.17 12.22 1.50
C ALA A 45 2.62 11.91 1.09
N TYR A 46 3.07 12.38 -0.06
CA TYR A 46 4.45 12.20 -0.51
C TYR A 46 5.45 12.90 0.43
N ASN A 47 5.16 14.14 0.80
CA ASN A 47 6.00 14.89 1.73
C ASN A 47 6.07 14.21 3.09
N LYS A 48 4.93 13.72 3.59
CA LYS A 48 4.86 12.97 4.84
C LYS A 48 5.66 11.66 4.76
N THR A 49 5.54 10.97 3.65
CA THR A 49 6.30 9.73 3.38
C THR A 49 7.80 10.00 3.48
N LYS A 50 8.29 11.06 2.83
CA LYS A 50 9.72 11.43 2.89
C LYS A 50 10.20 11.71 4.30
N GLN A 51 9.41 12.43 5.09
CA GLN A 51 9.75 12.72 6.48
C GLN A 51 9.86 11.44 7.30
N LEU A 52 8.89 10.54 7.16
CA LEU A 52 8.85 9.30 7.94
C LEU A 52 9.91 8.31 7.51
N LEU A 53 10.26 8.25 6.24
CA LEU A 53 11.36 7.42 5.76
C LEU A 53 12.70 7.82 6.39
N ASN A 54 12.88 9.09 6.67
CA ASN A 54 14.09 9.63 7.28
C ASN A 54 14.09 9.60 8.82
N ASN A 55 12.99 9.16 9.43
CA ASN A 55 12.89 9.05 10.87
C ASN A 55 13.25 7.63 11.32
N PRO A 56 14.41 7.41 11.97
CA PRO A 56 14.83 6.06 12.35
C PRO A 56 13.94 5.39 13.39
N ALA A 57 13.10 6.15 14.09
CA ALA A 57 12.14 5.59 15.03
C ALA A 57 10.92 4.94 14.33
N VAL A 58 10.71 5.20 13.03
CA VAL A 58 9.60 4.67 12.27
C VAL A 58 10.01 3.37 11.61
N SER A 59 9.32 2.28 11.94
CA SER A 59 9.63 0.93 11.43
C SER A 59 8.65 0.44 10.38
N THR A 60 7.44 0.99 10.36
CA THR A 60 6.37 0.53 9.47
C THR A 60 5.54 1.72 8.98
N LEU A 61 5.30 1.76 7.68
CA LEU A 61 4.45 2.76 7.04
C LEU A 61 3.33 2.08 6.28
N PHE A 62 2.13 2.65 6.39
CA PHE A 62 0.96 2.24 5.59
C PHE A 62 0.60 3.33 4.60
N GLU A 63 0.26 2.94 3.39
CA GLU A 63 -0.18 3.85 2.33
C GLU A 63 0.87 4.91 1.99
N SER A 64 2.13 4.52 1.99
CA SER A 64 3.24 5.39 1.59
C SER A 64 3.07 5.84 0.14
N THR A 65 3.21 7.13 -0.10
CA THR A 65 2.98 7.72 -1.42
C THR A 65 4.29 8.17 -2.03
N PHE A 66 4.50 7.81 -3.29
CA PHE A 66 5.69 8.16 -4.07
C PHE A 66 5.29 8.86 -5.35
N LEU A 67 5.89 10.01 -5.59
CA LEU A 67 5.70 10.77 -6.82
C LEU A 67 7.00 10.77 -7.60
N ILE A 68 6.90 10.42 -8.88
CA ILE A 68 7.98 10.58 -9.86
C ILE A 68 7.46 11.41 -11.02
N HIS A 69 8.35 11.82 -11.93
CA HIS A 69 8.00 12.74 -13.03
C HIS A 69 6.75 12.30 -13.82
N LYS A 70 6.56 11.00 -14.03
CA LYS A 70 5.45 10.47 -14.84
C LYS A 70 4.54 9.51 -14.09
N GLY A 71 4.61 9.44 -12.77
CA GLY A 71 3.81 8.46 -12.07
C GLY A 71 3.65 8.72 -10.60
N ILE A 72 2.68 8.01 -10.06
CA ILE A 72 2.40 7.96 -8.63
C ILE A 72 2.20 6.51 -8.24
N ALA A 73 2.69 6.13 -7.09
CA ALA A 73 2.40 4.83 -6.50
C ALA A 73 2.13 4.97 -5.01
N LYS A 74 1.28 4.10 -4.51
CA LYS A 74 1.05 3.94 -3.08
C LYS A 74 1.47 2.54 -2.68
N ALA A 75 2.39 2.46 -1.73
CA ALA A 75 2.81 1.21 -1.16
C ALA A 75 1.90 0.86 0.02
N ASP A 76 1.25 -0.28 -0.02
CA ASP A 76 0.33 -0.69 1.04
C ASP A 76 1.06 -0.76 2.39
N ILE A 77 2.17 -1.45 2.44
CA ILE A 77 3.00 -1.57 3.65
C ILE A 77 4.47 -1.47 3.28
N LEU A 78 5.21 -0.65 4.01
CA LEU A 78 6.67 -0.63 3.98
C LEU A 78 7.20 -0.97 5.37
N LEU A 79 8.05 -1.98 5.45
CA LEU A 79 8.72 -2.39 6.67
C LEU A 79 10.19 -2.03 6.60
N ARG A 80 10.71 -1.35 7.62
CA ARG A 80 12.15 -1.05 7.71
C ARG A 80 12.92 -2.32 8.11
N LYS A 81 13.92 -2.65 7.33
CA LYS A 81 14.85 -3.74 7.60
C LYS A 81 16.28 -3.20 7.59
N PRO A 82 17.27 -3.93 8.17
CA PRO A 82 18.64 -3.42 8.23
C PRO A 82 19.24 -3.05 6.88
N SER A 83 18.88 -3.75 5.81
CA SER A 83 19.44 -3.53 4.48
C SER A 83 18.50 -2.78 3.52
N GLY A 84 17.41 -2.20 4.02
CA GLY A 84 16.47 -1.42 3.21
C GLY A 84 15.02 -1.65 3.61
N TRP A 85 14.11 -1.19 2.79
CA TRP A 85 12.69 -1.28 3.04
C TRP A 85 12.09 -2.50 2.35
N HIS A 86 11.16 -3.14 3.02
CA HIS A 86 10.43 -4.29 2.53
C HIS A 86 9.04 -3.84 2.09
N LEU A 87 8.76 -3.91 0.79
CA LEU A 87 7.47 -3.57 0.23
C LEU A 87 6.55 -4.78 0.29
N MET A 88 5.37 -4.58 0.88
CA MET A 88 4.32 -5.58 0.94
C MET A 88 3.05 -5.03 0.33
N GLU A 89 2.53 -5.73 -0.68
CA GLU A 89 1.24 -5.42 -1.27
C GLU A 89 0.16 -6.30 -0.66
N ILE A 90 -0.96 -5.69 -0.30
CA ILE A 90 -2.13 -6.40 0.20
C ILE A 90 -2.92 -6.92 -0.99
N LYS A 91 -3.16 -8.22 -1.02
CA LYS A 91 -3.90 -8.85 -2.10
C LYS A 91 -5.26 -9.34 -1.61
N SER A 92 -6.35 -8.86 -2.23
CA SER A 92 -7.67 -9.45 -2.05
C SER A 92 -7.77 -10.76 -2.83
N GLY A 93 -8.58 -11.70 -2.35
CA GLY A 93 -8.80 -12.97 -3.03
C GLY A 93 -9.53 -12.85 -4.38
N PHE A 94 -9.97 -11.64 -4.74
CA PHE A 94 -10.70 -11.37 -5.98
C PHE A 94 -9.84 -10.77 -7.08
N ASP A 95 -8.60 -10.36 -6.77
CA ASP A 95 -7.72 -9.76 -7.77
C ASP A 95 -7.17 -10.83 -8.71
N PRO A 96 -7.23 -10.63 -10.04
CA PRO A 96 -6.53 -11.49 -10.98
C PRO A 96 -5.04 -11.51 -10.69
N LYS A 97 -4.44 -12.69 -10.77
CA LYS A 97 -3.01 -12.87 -10.44
C LYS A 97 -2.09 -11.98 -11.28
N ASP A 98 -2.41 -11.80 -12.56
CA ASP A 98 -1.58 -11.01 -13.47
C ASP A 98 -1.64 -9.51 -13.15
N GLU A 99 -2.83 -8.98 -12.85
CA GLU A 99 -2.99 -7.59 -12.41
C GLU A 99 -2.23 -7.33 -11.11
N TYR A 100 -2.29 -8.26 -10.18
CA TYR A 100 -1.54 -8.14 -8.93
C TYR A 100 -0.03 -8.03 -9.17
N LEU A 101 0.52 -8.85 -10.06
CA LEU A 101 1.95 -8.82 -10.37
C LEU A 101 2.34 -7.52 -11.07
N GLU A 102 1.49 -7.02 -11.96
CA GLU A 102 1.71 -5.74 -12.64
C GLU A 102 1.70 -4.58 -11.65
N ASP A 103 0.74 -4.55 -10.74
CA ASP A 103 0.64 -3.52 -9.69
C ASP A 103 1.87 -3.54 -8.78
N LEU A 104 2.29 -4.72 -8.35
CA LEU A 104 3.49 -4.87 -7.51
C LEU A 104 4.74 -4.42 -8.26
N ALA A 105 4.89 -4.79 -9.52
CA ALA A 105 6.02 -4.39 -10.34
C ALA A 105 6.05 -2.87 -10.55
N TYR A 106 4.90 -2.27 -10.82
CA TYR A 106 4.78 -0.82 -10.98
C TYR A 106 5.15 -0.08 -9.71
N THR A 107 4.57 -0.48 -8.57
CA THR A 107 4.87 0.15 -7.28
C THR A 107 6.35 0.02 -6.92
N THR A 108 6.93 -1.16 -7.15
CA THR A 108 8.37 -1.40 -6.93
C THR A 108 9.22 -0.46 -7.79
N MET A 109 8.88 -0.32 -9.06
CA MET A 109 9.59 0.56 -9.98
C MET A 109 9.54 2.02 -9.51
N VAL A 110 8.36 2.50 -9.13
CA VAL A 110 8.20 3.89 -8.68
C VAL A 110 8.98 4.14 -7.39
N CYS A 111 8.93 3.21 -6.45
CA CYS A 111 9.70 3.33 -5.21
C CYS A 111 11.20 3.39 -5.48
N LEU A 112 11.72 2.54 -6.35
CA LEU A 112 13.13 2.53 -6.72
C LEU A 112 13.54 3.82 -7.43
N GLN A 113 12.71 4.33 -8.35
CA GLN A 113 12.98 5.60 -9.03
C GLN A 113 12.93 6.79 -8.07
N ALA A 114 12.14 6.70 -7.02
CA ALA A 114 12.10 7.71 -5.96
C ALA A 114 13.31 7.62 -5.01
N GLY A 115 14.20 6.67 -5.21
CA GLY A 115 15.43 6.53 -4.43
C GLY A 115 15.31 5.66 -3.18
N LEU A 116 14.20 4.92 -3.02
CA LEU A 116 14.01 4.05 -1.87
C LEU A 116 14.78 2.73 -2.07
N PRO A 117 15.73 2.37 -1.18
CA PRO A 117 16.39 1.06 -1.25
C PRO A 117 15.40 -0.02 -0.81
N LEU A 118 14.98 -0.86 -1.75
CA LEU A 118 14.03 -1.94 -1.51
C LEU A 118 14.71 -3.30 -1.41
N GLN A 119 14.23 -4.11 -0.48
CA GLN A 119 14.44 -5.55 -0.47
C GLN A 119 13.53 -6.20 -1.52
N PRO A 120 13.76 -7.46 -1.92
CA PRO A 120 12.84 -8.15 -2.81
C PRO A 120 11.40 -8.08 -2.29
N ALA A 121 10.46 -7.73 -3.17
CA ALA A 121 9.06 -7.60 -2.84
C ALA A 121 8.44 -8.94 -2.47
N ARG A 122 7.51 -8.92 -1.51
CA ARG A 122 6.80 -10.11 -1.07
C ARG A 122 5.29 -9.87 -1.02
N LYS A 123 4.54 -10.97 -1.14
CA LYS A 123 3.08 -10.95 -1.12
C LYS A 123 2.58 -11.12 0.31
N LEU A 124 1.50 -10.42 0.64
CA LEU A 124 0.70 -10.71 1.82
C LEU A 124 -0.66 -11.23 1.37
N PRO A 125 -0.88 -12.55 1.32
CA PRO A 125 -2.16 -13.10 0.89
C PRO A 125 -3.21 -12.93 1.98
N ILE A 126 -4.32 -12.29 1.61
CA ILE A 126 -5.42 -11.95 2.51
C ILE A 126 -6.30 -13.14 2.84
N SER A 127 -6.50 -14.05 1.88
CA SER A 127 -7.35 -15.23 2.04
C SER A 127 -6.88 -16.15 3.17
N LYS A 128 -5.74 -15.90 3.72
CA LYS A 128 -5.12 -16.70 4.77
C LYS A 128 -4.87 -15.89 6.03
N MET A 129 -5.77 -14.98 6.33
CA MET A 129 -5.65 -14.10 7.48
C MET A 129 -6.05 -14.73 8.81
N GLY A 130 -5.68 -15.99 9.08
CA GLY A 130 -4.89 -16.28 10.28
C GLY A 130 -3.48 -15.66 10.16
N LEU A 131 -3.43 -14.41 10.37
CA LEU A 131 -2.45 -13.48 9.82
C LEU A 131 -1.07 -13.56 10.44
N GLN A 132 -0.95 -14.04 11.67
CA GLN A 132 0.32 -14.03 12.38
C GLN A 132 1.32 -15.04 11.79
N ASP A 133 0.84 -16.20 11.37
CA ASP A 133 1.69 -17.26 10.86
C ASP A 133 2.36 -16.89 9.52
N LYS A 134 1.79 -15.92 8.81
CA LYS A 134 2.31 -15.53 7.49
C LYS A 134 3.28 -14.37 7.53
N VAL A 135 3.19 -13.54 8.53
CA VAL A 135 4.18 -12.49 8.78
C VAL A 135 5.45 -13.10 9.36
N GLN A 136 5.35 -14.20 10.12
CA GLN A 136 6.49 -14.89 10.69
C GLN A 136 7.32 -15.67 9.66
N GLY A 137 6.77 -15.99 8.51
CA GLY A 137 7.48 -16.66 7.41
C GLY A 137 8.34 -15.73 6.54
N TRP A 138 8.57 -14.53 7.00
CA TRP A 138 9.31 -13.50 6.25
C TRP A 138 10.80 -13.57 6.57
#